data_ee9820eafc33646d44b4f000d42fd649
#
_entry.id   ee9820eafc33646d44b4f000d42fd649
#
_cell.length_a   1.000
_cell.length_b   1.000
_cell.length_c   1.000
_cell.angle_alpha   90.00
_cell.angle_beta   90.00
_cell.angle_gamma   90.00
#
_symmetry.space_group_name_H-M   'P 1'
#
loop_
_entity.id
_entity.type
_entity.pdbx_description
1 polymer ?
#
loop_
_entity_poly.entity_id
_entity_poly.type
_entity_poly.pdbx_seq_one_letter_code
_entity_poly.pdbx_strand_id
1 'polypeptide(L)'
;RMRKKVKEGYSIAIFPEGTRTYNGKMKRFHKGAFYLAETLQLDILPILLYGNNKIIAKAQPFNIRKGIIYTEILPRIPADDLSFGTTYQERTKRISAYMKEGYARICREKNTTDNPAFYEALIQNYIYKGPVVEWYIRIKVKMERNYRLFNRLIPAQGQITDIGCGFGPLCYMLSMLSEDRDILGIDYDEDKIALAQHGWLRNEHLQFRHGNALEYPLPESDVFILNDMLHYMSYEHQRTLLLKCADRLRSQGMIIIRDGNSANTSKHRLTRFTELLSTRIFNFNRTAGELYF
;
A
#
# COMPACT_ATOMS: atom_id res chain seq x y z
N ARG A 1 23.61 -33.98 14.53
CA ARG A 1 22.16 -34.20 14.73
C ARG A 1 21.37 -34.09 13.41
N MET A 2 21.50 -33.03 12.63
CA MET A 2 20.79 -32.85 11.34
C MET A 2 21.12 -33.92 10.31
N ARG A 3 22.43 -34.27 10.13
CA ARG A 3 22.88 -35.34 9.21
C ARG A 3 22.20 -36.69 9.51
N LYS A 4 21.97 -37.03 10.79
CA LYS A 4 21.26 -38.26 11.18
C LYS A 4 19.81 -38.21 10.74
N LYS A 5 19.12 -37.09 10.97
CA LYS A 5 17.73 -36.91 10.57
C LYS A 5 17.51 -36.96 9.05
N VAL A 6 18.41 -36.36 8.28
CA VAL A 6 18.37 -36.44 6.82
C VAL A 6 18.52 -37.91 6.35
N LYS A 7 19.45 -38.66 6.94
CA LYS A 7 19.61 -40.12 6.64
C LYS A 7 18.37 -40.94 7.02
N GLU A 8 17.61 -40.50 8.01
CA GLU A 8 16.30 -41.09 8.41
C GLU A 8 15.15 -40.67 7.50
N GLY A 9 15.41 -39.91 6.41
CA GLY A 9 14.40 -39.47 5.43
C GLY A 9 13.70 -38.16 5.76
N TYR A 10 14.13 -37.42 6.79
CA TYR A 10 13.54 -36.12 7.12
C TYR A 10 14.06 -35.00 6.21
N SER A 11 13.16 -34.13 5.78
CA SER A 11 13.49 -32.85 5.14
C SER A 11 13.74 -31.76 6.19
N ILE A 12 14.50 -30.73 5.80
CA ILE A 12 14.79 -29.57 6.67
C ILE A 12 14.09 -28.35 6.10
N ALA A 13 13.14 -27.78 6.86
CA ALA A 13 12.52 -26.51 6.52
C ALA A 13 13.29 -25.36 7.17
N ILE A 14 13.65 -24.34 6.39
CA ILE A 14 14.38 -23.16 6.86
C ILE A 14 13.76 -21.90 6.26
N PHE A 15 13.59 -20.88 7.10
CA PHE A 15 13.28 -19.52 6.66
C PHE A 15 14.61 -18.75 6.55
N PRO A 16 15.17 -18.57 5.34
CA PRO A 16 16.53 -18.04 5.20
C PRO A 16 16.66 -16.56 5.58
N GLU A 17 15.57 -15.84 5.71
CA GLU A 17 15.54 -14.46 6.20
C GLU A 17 15.78 -14.36 7.72
N GLY A 18 15.65 -15.45 8.47
CA GLY A 18 15.85 -15.52 9.92
C GLY A 18 14.79 -14.80 10.76
N THR A 19 13.99 -13.94 10.17
CA THR A 19 12.94 -13.17 10.85
C THR A 19 11.85 -12.74 9.88
N ARG A 20 10.67 -12.45 10.41
CA ARG A 20 9.56 -11.82 9.64
C ARG A 20 9.93 -10.39 9.24
N THR A 21 9.34 -9.88 8.17
CA THR A 21 9.46 -8.49 7.73
C THR A 21 8.32 -7.62 8.28
N TYR A 22 8.52 -6.31 8.35
CA TYR A 22 7.46 -5.37 8.70
C TYR A 22 6.59 -4.99 7.50
N ASN A 23 7.22 -4.83 6.34
CA ASN A 23 6.61 -4.32 5.11
C ASN A 23 6.28 -5.40 4.07
N GLY A 24 6.51 -6.67 4.38
CA GLY A 24 6.27 -7.77 3.44
C GLY A 24 7.35 -7.94 2.37
N LYS A 25 8.36 -7.07 2.31
CA LYS A 25 9.48 -7.22 1.38
C LYS A 25 10.40 -8.34 1.84
N MET A 26 10.86 -9.18 0.92
CA MET A 26 11.82 -10.25 1.20
C MET A 26 13.17 -9.67 1.59
N LYS A 27 13.69 -10.06 2.74
CA LYS A 27 14.97 -9.61 3.28
C LYS A 27 16.18 -10.31 2.66
N ARG A 28 17.36 -9.93 3.15
CA ARG A 28 18.61 -10.66 2.86
C ARG A 28 18.55 -12.05 3.46
N PHE A 29 19.01 -13.05 2.71
CA PHE A 29 19.14 -14.42 3.17
C PHE A 29 20.43 -14.65 3.97
N HIS A 30 20.31 -15.40 5.04
CA HIS A 30 21.44 -15.88 5.80
C HIS A 30 22.10 -17.07 5.10
N LYS A 31 23.42 -17.05 5.03
CA LYS A 31 24.22 -18.06 4.34
C LYS A 31 24.11 -19.46 4.95
N GLY A 32 23.72 -19.56 6.23
CA GLY A 32 23.67 -20.82 6.98
C GLY A 32 22.80 -21.91 6.36
N ALA A 33 21.66 -21.53 5.75
CA ALA A 33 20.79 -22.48 5.06
C ALA A 33 21.50 -23.13 3.86
N PHE A 34 22.21 -22.33 3.08
CA PHE A 34 22.90 -22.76 1.87
C PHE A 34 24.21 -23.54 2.19
N TYR A 35 24.93 -23.12 3.24
CA TYR A 35 26.05 -23.87 3.78
C TYR A 35 25.62 -25.29 4.23
N LEU A 36 24.47 -25.40 4.89
CA LEU A 36 23.94 -26.69 5.32
C LEU A 36 23.56 -27.56 4.12
N ALA A 37 22.90 -26.99 3.10
CA ALA A 37 22.52 -27.70 1.88
C ALA A 37 23.78 -28.24 1.15
N GLU A 38 24.81 -27.41 0.99
CA GLU A 38 26.12 -27.83 0.40
C GLU A 38 26.80 -28.94 1.21
N THR A 39 26.93 -28.75 2.54
CA THR A 39 27.58 -29.71 3.42
C THR A 39 26.90 -31.07 3.47
N LEU A 40 25.57 -31.09 3.32
CA LEU A 40 24.77 -32.32 3.35
C LEU A 40 24.42 -32.84 1.96
N GLN A 41 24.84 -32.15 0.89
CA GLN A 41 24.51 -32.46 -0.51
C GLN A 41 23.00 -32.60 -0.71
N LEU A 42 22.26 -31.59 -0.25
CA LEU A 42 20.81 -31.56 -0.31
C LEU A 42 20.32 -30.64 -1.44
N ASP A 43 19.31 -31.11 -2.12
CA ASP A 43 18.51 -30.25 -3.03
C ASP A 43 17.81 -29.16 -2.26
N ILE A 44 17.57 -28.05 -2.93
CA ILE A 44 16.81 -26.93 -2.37
C ILE A 44 15.45 -26.86 -3.09
N LEU A 45 14.37 -26.90 -2.32
CA LEU A 45 13.02 -26.63 -2.81
C LEU A 45 12.60 -25.23 -2.35
N PRO A 46 12.68 -24.20 -3.23
CA PRO A 46 12.27 -22.87 -2.85
C PRO A 46 10.75 -22.77 -2.75
N ILE A 47 10.23 -22.20 -1.64
CA ILE A 47 8.81 -21.99 -1.41
C ILE A 47 8.60 -20.53 -1.08
N LEU A 48 7.73 -19.87 -1.84
CA LEU A 48 7.35 -18.48 -1.66
C LEU A 48 6.02 -18.39 -0.90
N LEU A 49 5.98 -17.53 0.12
CA LEU A 49 4.78 -17.29 0.93
C LEU A 49 4.40 -15.81 0.84
N TYR A 50 3.26 -15.51 0.21
CA TYR A 50 2.75 -14.15 0.11
C TYR A 50 1.50 -13.97 0.98
N GLY A 51 1.41 -12.85 1.70
CA GLY A 51 0.26 -12.50 2.54
C GLY A 51 0.41 -12.89 4.02
N ASN A 52 1.42 -13.65 4.40
CA ASN A 52 1.68 -14.05 5.78
C ASN A 52 1.91 -12.84 6.72
N ASN A 53 2.56 -11.79 6.25
CA ASN A 53 2.76 -10.53 6.98
C ASN A 53 1.44 -9.78 7.24
N LYS A 54 0.43 -9.99 6.39
CA LYS A 54 -0.91 -9.41 6.54
C LYS A 54 -1.74 -10.14 7.60
N ILE A 55 -1.46 -11.42 7.84
CA ILE A 55 -2.15 -12.27 8.82
C ILE A 55 -1.46 -12.22 10.18
N ILE A 56 -0.14 -12.33 10.21
CA ILE A 56 0.66 -12.32 11.44
C ILE A 56 1.73 -11.24 11.30
N ALA A 57 1.35 -9.99 11.56
CA ALA A 57 2.25 -8.85 11.45
C ALA A 57 3.38 -8.94 12.49
N LYS A 58 4.60 -8.55 12.12
CA LYS A 58 5.75 -8.58 13.02
C LYS A 58 5.60 -7.68 14.23
N ALA A 59 4.96 -6.52 14.04
CA ALA A 59 4.73 -5.54 15.11
C ALA A 59 3.65 -5.97 16.13
N GLN A 60 2.83 -6.97 15.77
CA GLN A 60 1.68 -7.40 16.58
C GLN A 60 1.64 -8.94 16.63
N PRO A 61 2.59 -9.59 17.33
CA PRO A 61 2.78 -11.04 17.27
C PRO A 61 1.58 -11.86 17.79
N PHE A 62 0.75 -11.27 18.64
CA PHE A 62 -0.42 -11.93 19.22
C PHE A 62 -1.74 -11.62 18.49
N ASN A 63 -1.70 -10.77 17.46
CA ASN A 63 -2.87 -10.42 16.68
C ASN A 63 -2.87 -11.21 15.36
N ILE A 64 -3.53 -12.35 15.36
CA ILE A 64 -3.75 -13.17 14.16
C ILE A 64 -5.02 -12.66 13.48
N ARG A 65 -4.89 -12.30 12.21
CA ARG A 65 -5.97 -11.73 11.40
C ARG A 65 -6.47 -12.75 10.38
N LYS A 66 -7.74 -12.66 10.03
CA LYS A 66 -8.27 -13.41 8.89
C LYS A 66 -7.62 -12.92 7.60
N GLY A 67 -7.19 -13.83 6.74
CA GLY A 67 -6.57 -13.47 5.46
C GLY A 67 -6.25 -14.70 4.63
N ILE A 68 -5.63 -14.48 3.46
CA ILE A 68 -5.24 -15.52 2.51
C ILE A 68 -3.72 -15.52 2.41
N ILE A 69 -3.13 -16.71 2.54
CA ILE A 69 -1.71 -16.94 2.24
C ILE A 69 -1.65 -17.66 0.89
N TYR A 70 -0.96 -17.04 -0.05
CA TYR A 70 -0.63 -17.68 -1.32
C TYR A 70 0.74 -18.36 -1.19
N THR A 71 0.80 -19.63 -1.60
CA THR A 71 2.03 -20.42 -1.58
C THR A 71 2.37 -20.80 -3.00
N GLU A 72 3.60 -20.50 -3.41
CA GLU A 72 4.15 -20.96 -4.68
C GLU A 72 5.40 -21.78 -4.45
N ILE A 73 5.43 -22.98 -5.03
CA ILE A 73 6.60 -23.88 -4.99
C ILE A 73 7.32 -23.68 -6.32
N LEU A 74 8.56 -23.19 -6.24
CA LEU A 74 9.42 -23.01 -7.39
C LEU A 74 10.11 -24.35 -7.76
N PRO A 75 10.66 -24.47 -8.98
CA PRO A 75 11.43 -25.65 -9.38
C PRO A 75 12.51 -26.03 -8.37
N ARG A 76 12.63 -27.33 -8.12
CA ARG A 76 13.67 -27.91 -7.26
C ARG A 76 15.04 -27.62 -7.86
N ILE A 77 15.96 -27.16 -7.04
CA ILE A 77 17.35 -26.90 -7.40
C ILE A 77 18.19 -28.06 -6.89
N PRO A 78 18.70 -28.93 -7.77
CA PRO A 78 19.57 -30.04 -7.39
C PRO A 78 20.84 -29.57 -6.68
N ALA A 79 21.41 -30.44 -5.83
CA ALA A 79 22.64 -30.14 -5.11
C ALA A 79 23.82 -29.89 -6.06
N ASP A 80 23.85 -30.59 -7.18
CA ASP A 80 24.85 -30.53 -8.25
C ASP A 80 24.56 -29.50 -9.35
N ASP A 81 23.47 -28.76 -9.27
CA ASP A 81 23.17 -27.70 -10.22
C ASP A 81 24.09 -26.48 -10.04
N LEU A 82 25.03 -26.33 -10.97
CA LEU A 82 26.02 -25.25 -10.96
C LEU A 82 25.49 -23.91 -11.50
N SER A 83 24.30 -23.88 -12.09
CA SER A 83 23.71 -22.64 -12.61
C SER A 83 23.51 -21.59 -11.53
N PHE A 84 23.31 -22.03 -10.29
CA PHE A 84 23.18 -21.15 -9.12
C PHE A 84 24.51 -20.89 -8.39
N GLY A 85 25.67 -21.34 -8.94
CA GLY A 85 27.00 -21.14 -8.38
C GLY A 85 27.61 -22.41 -7.80
N THR A 86 28.91 -22.36 -7.60
CA THR A 86 29.76 -23.50 -7.15
C THR A 86 29.97 -23.51 -5.64
N THR A 87 29.74 -22.36 -4.97
CA THR A 87 29.91 -22.21 -3.51
C THR A 87 28.59 -21.82 -2.85
N TYR A 88 28.44 -22.14 -1.57
CA TYR A 88 27.23 -21.73 -0.81
C TYR A 88 27.03 -20.21 -0.79
N GLN A 89 28.09 -19.40 -0.89
CA GLN A 89 28.00 -17.95 -0.96
C GLN A 89 27.38 -17.51 -2.27
N GLU A 90 27.82 -18.06 -3.40
CA GLU A 90 27.25 -17.77 -4.72
C GLU A 90 25.81 -18.27 -4.82
N ARG A 91 25.57 -19.51 -4.35
CA ARG A 91 24.21 -20.09 -4.29
C ARG A 91 23.28 -19.23 -3.44
N THR A 92 23.74 -18.71 -2.28
CA THR A 92 22.95 -17.76 -1.47
C THR A 92 22.55 -16.55 -2.29
N LYS A 93 23.48 -15.92 -3.00
CA LYS A 93 23.23 -14.70 -3.79
C LYS A 93 22.27 -14.97 -4.94
N ARG A 94 22.53 -15.99 -5.74
CA ARG A 94 21.73 -16.29 -6.96
C ARG A 94 20.35 -16.83 -6.62
N ILE A 95 20.22 -17.75 -5.66
CA ILE A 95 18.92 -18.28 -5.23
C ILE A 95 18.09 -17.19 -4.54
N SER A 96 18.73 -16.31 -3.74
CA SER A 96 18.05 -15.15 -3.17
C SER A 96 17.48 -14.21 -4.26
N ALA A 97 18.25 -13.94 -5.32
CA ALA A 97 17.79 -13.13 -6.44
C ALA A 97 16.61 -13.80 -7.18
N TYR A 98 16.75 -15.09 -7.49
CA TYR A 98 15.69 -15.89 -8.13
C TYR A 98 14.38 -15.90 -7.32
N MET A 99 14.47 -16.14 -6.01
CA MET A 99 13.29 -16.12 -5.13
C MET A 99 12.69 -14.73 -5.01
N LYS A 100 13.51 -13.67 -4.97
CA LYS A 100 13.02 -12.28 -4.94
C LYS A 100 12.27 -11.90 -6.21
N GLU A 101 12.76 -12.32 -7.36
CA GLU A 101 12.08 -12.10 -8.65
C GLU A 101 10.73 -12.82 -8.69
N GLY A 102 10.69 -14.10 -8.31
CA GLY A 102 9.43 -14.85 -8.19
C GLY A 102 8.46 -14.20 -7.21
N TYR A 103 8.95 -13.73 -6.07
CA TYR A 103 8.13 -13.04 -5.09
C TYR A 103 7.59 -11.70 -5.59
N ALA A 104 8.41 -10.92 -6.30
CA ALA A 104 7.96 -9.67 -6.93
C ALA A 104 6.86 -9.91 -7.98
N ARG A 105 6.95 -11.02 -8.74
CA ARG A 105 5.90 -11.44 -9.66
C ARG A 105 4.59 -11.73 -8.91
N ILE A 106 4.62 -12.51 -7.84
CA ILE A 106 3.44 -12.78 -7.00
C ILE A 106 2.85 -11.47 -6.45
N CYS A 107 3.70 -10.55 -5.98
CA CYS A 107 3.25 -9.24 -5.51
C CYS A 107 2.49 -8.48 -6.61
N ARG A 108 3.02 -8.40 -7.82
CA ARG A 108 2.34 -7.74 -8.94
C ARG A 108 1.01 -8.41 -9.30
N GLU A 109 0.96 -9.74 -9.28
CA GLU A 109 -0.26 -10.50 -9.59
C GLU A 109 -1.35 -10.40 -8.52
N LYS A 110 -0.96 -10.32 -7.24
CA LYS A 110 -1.90 -10.37 -6.10
C LYS A 110 -2.22 -9.00 -5.51
N ASN A 111 -1.34 -8.00 -5.68
CA ASN A 111 -1.62 -6.61 -5.29
C ASN A 111 -2.44 -5.91 -6.38
N THR A 112 -3.67 -6.33 -6.57
CA THR A 112 -4.58 -5.72 -7.54
C THR A 112 -5.87 -5.29 -6.86
N THR A 113 -6.50 -4.27 -7.42
CA THR A 113 -7.82 -3.79 -6.96
C THR A 113 -8.95 -4.81 -7.19
N ASP A 114 -8.68 -5.92 -7.87
CA ASP A 114 -9.63 -7.01 -8.07
C ASP A 114 -9.55 -8.08 -6.97
N ASN A 115 -8.51 -8.04 -6.14
CA ASN A 115 -8.33 -8.98 -5.04
C ASN A 115 -9.03 -8.46 -3.77
N PRO A 116 -10.05 -9.16 -3.23
CA PRO A 116 -10.71 -8.75 -1.98
C PRO A 116 -9.77 -8.58 -0.79
N ALA A 117 -8.70 -9.38 -0.71
CA ALA A 117 -7.70 -9.29 0.34
C ALA A 117 -6.93 -7.96 0.32
N PHE A 118 -6.89 -7.27 -0.83
CA PHE A 118 -6.30 -5.96 -0.98
C PHE A 118 -7.06 -4.91 -0.16
N TYR A 119 -8.38 -4.87 -0.29
CA TYR A 119 -9.22 -3.92 0.47
C TYR A 119 -9.24 -4.23 1.95
N GLU A 120 -9.21 -5.51 2.32
CA GLU A 120 -9.12 -5.89 3.73
C GLU A 120 -7.79 -5.40 4.35
N ALA A 121 -6.67 -5.50 3.63
CA ALA A 121 -5.39 -4.98 4.08
C ALA A 121 -5.41 -3.45 4.23
N LEU A 122 -6.07 -2.74 3.30
CA LEU A 122 -6.24 -1.30 3.37
C LEU A 122 -7.09 -0.89 4.59
N ILE A 123 -8.21 -1.57 4.84
CA ILE A 123 -9.05 -1.32 6.02
C ILE A 123 -8.27 -1.58 7.31
N GLN A 124 -7.52 -2.66 7.37
CA GLN A 124 -6.74 -3.03 8.54
C GLN A 124 -5.64 -2.03 8.88
N ASN A 125 -5.18 -1.21 7.93
CA ASN A 125 -4.25 -0.11 8.18
C ASN A 125 -4.79 0.90 9.21
N TYR A 126 -6.11 0.94 9.41
CA TYR A 126 -6.81 1.86 10.30
C TYR A 126 -7.35 1.22 11.59
N ILE A 127 -7.10 -0.06 11.82
CA ILE A 127 -7.41 -0.72 13.09
C ILE A 127 -6.62 -0.03 14.21
N TYR A 128 -7.26 0.17 15.34
CA TYR A 128 -6.74 0.91 16.52
C TYR A 128 -6.60 2.44 16.35
N LYS A 129 -7.19 3.03 15.30
CA LYS A 129 -7.31 4.48 15.16
C LYS A 129 -8.57 5.06 15.84
N GLY A 130 -9.25 4.24 16.61
CA GLY A 130 -10.52 4.53 17.22
C GLY A 130 -11.72 3.98 16.42
N PRO A 131 -12.81 3.61 17.12
CA PRO A 131 -13.93 2.91 16.49
C PRO A 131 -14.61 3.72 15.38
N VAL A 132 -14.63 5.03 15.52
CA VAL A 132 -15.26 5.94 14.55
C VAL A 132 -14.48 5.99 13.25
N VAL A 133 -13.16 6.15 13.32
CA VAL A 133 -12.28 6.17 12.13
C VAL A 133 -12.28 4.81 11.45
N GLU A 134 -12.21 3.73 12.19
CA GLU A 134 -12.25 2.37 11.65
C GLU A 134 -13.57 2.11 10.91
N TRP A 135 -14.70 2.47 11.51
CA TRP A 135 -16.02 2.33 10.89
C TRP A 135 -16.15 3.19 9.62
N TYR A 136 -15.71 4.46 9.68
CA TYR A 136 -15.71 5.36 8.53
C TYR A 136 -14.91 4.79 7.36
N ILE A 137 -13.68 4.32 7.61
CA ILE A 137 -12.82 3.75 6.57
C ILE A 137 -13.43 2.47 5.99
N ARG A 138 -14.02 1.60 6.81
CA ARG A 138 -14.71 0.40 6.34
C ARG A 138 -15.83 0.74 5.36
N ILE A 139 -16.63 1.74 5.67
CA ILE A 139 -17.71 2.20 4.78
C ILE A 139 -17.13 2.85 3.54
N LYS A 140 -16.20 3.81 3.69
CA LYS A 140 -15.61 4.53 2.56
C LYS A 140 -14.95 3.57 1.57
N VAL A 141 -14.10 2.67 2.03
CA VAL A 141 -13.43 1.69 1.18
C VAL A 141 -14.42 0.73 0.50
N LYS A 142 -15.48 0.33 1.20
CA LYS A 142 -16.50 -0.56 0.64
C LYS A 142 -17.39 0.13 -0.39
N MET A 143 -17.69 1.41 -0.20
CA MET A 143 -18.52 2.20 -1.09
C MET A 143 -17.73 2.80 -2.26
N GLU A 144 -16.43 2.98 -2.11
CA GLU A 144 -15.57 3.62 -3.11
C GLU A 144 -15.30 2.68 -4.29
N ARG A 145 -16.00 2.92 -5.39
CA ARG A 145 -15.87 2.11 -6.62
C ARG A 145 -14.79 2.62 -7.58
N ASN A 146 -14.24 3.80 -7.30
CA ASN A 146 -13.32 4.49 -8.21
C ASN A 146 -11.85 4.10 -7.98
N TYR A 147 -11.51 3.32 -6.96
CA TYR A 147 -10.12 2.89 -6.72
C TYR A 147 -9.50 2.17 -7.92
N ARG A 148 -10.29 1.36 -8.64
CA ARG A 148 -9.84 0.72 -9.88
C ARG A 148 -9.56 1.73 -10.99
N LEU A 149 -10.41 2.78 -11.08
CA LEU A 149 -10.25 3.84 -12.06
C LEU A 149 -9.01 4.67 -11.76
N PHE A 150 -8.83 5.11 -10.52
CA PHE A 150 -7.64 5.82 -10.09
C PHE A 150 -6.36 5.04 -10.44
N ASN A 151 -6.31 3.75 -10.09
CA ASN A 151 -5.14 2.93 -10.40
C ASN A 151 -4.88 2.77 -11.89
N ARG A 152 -5.92 2.78 -12.75
CA ARG A 152 -5.76 2.72 -14.21
C ARG A 152 -5.28 4.03 -14.82
N LEU A 153 -5.73 5.15 -14.28
CA LEU A 153 -5.38 6.49 -14.79
C LEU A 153 -3.99 6.93 -14.33
N ILE A 154 -3.63 6.58 -13.09
CA ILE A 154 -2.39 7.04 -12.45
C ILE A 154 -1.24 6.12 -12.86
N PRO A 155 -0.14 6.66 -13.40
CA PRO A 155 1.04 5.88 -13.75
C PRO A 155 1.54 5.02 -12.59
N ALA A 156 2.18 3.89 -12.90
CA ALA A 156 2.74 2.99 -11.89
C ALA A 156 4.01 3.55 -11.22
N GLN A 157 4.51 4.68 -11.68
CA GLN A 157 5.72 5.34 -11.17
C GLN A 157 5.57 6.86 -11.23
N GLY A 158 6.39 7.60 -10.48
CA GLY A 158 6.46 9.05 -10.49
C GLY A 158 5.87 9.72 -9.25
N GLN A 159 5.93 11.05 -9.24
CA GLN A 159 5.47 11.89 -8.14
C GLN A 159 3.96 12.13 -8.22
N ILE A 160 3.24 11.75 -7.19
CA ILE A 160 1.79 11.91 -7.07
C ILE A 160 1.48 12.77 -5.86
N THR A 161 0.68 13.81 -6.04
CA THR A 161 0.23 14.66 -4.94
C THR A 161 -1.29 14.59 -4.81
N ASP A 162 -1.77 14.09 -3.68
CA ASP A 162 -3.20 13.98 -3.31
C ASP A 162 -3.57 15.13 -2.38
N ILE A 163 -4.33 16.09 -2.89
CA ILE A 163 -4.76 17.30 -2.18
C ILE A 163 -6.12 17.06 -1.56
N GLY A 164 -6.25 17.32 -0.25
CA GLY A 164 -7.43 16.96 0.52
C GLY A 164 -7.48 15.46 0.82
N CYS A 165 -6.33 14.85 1.11
CA CYS A 165 -6.18 13.40 1.25
C CYS A 165 -6.93 12.82 2.46
N GLY A 166 -7.33 13.64 3.43
CA GLY A 166 -7.96 13.23 4.68
C GLY A 166 -7.10 12.23 5.47
N PHE A 167 -7.68 11.10 5.84
CA PHE A 167 -6.95 9.99 6.48
C PHE A 167 -6.01 9.23 5.55
N GLY A 168 -5.88 9.60 4.28
CA GLY A 168 -4.99 9.04 3.28
C GLY A 168 -5.34 7.65 2.72
N PRO A 169 -6.61 7.20 2.65
CA PRO A 169 -6.92 5.86 2.13
C PRO A 169 -6.56 5.69 0.66
N LEU A 170 -6.71 6.74 -0.17
CA LEU A 170 -6.31 6.72 -1.57
C LEU A 170 -4.79 6.67 -1.71
N CYS A 171 -4.05 7.48 -0.94
CA CYS A 171 -2.58 7.44 -0.91
C CYS A 171 -2.05 6.06 -0.55
N TYR A 172 -2.58 5.43 0.51
CA TYR A 172 -2.21 4.08 0.91
C TYR A 172 -2.56 3.04 -0.17
N MET A 173 -3.72 3.16 -0.80
CA MET A 173 -4.12 2.29 -1.91
C MET A 173 -3.13 2.36 -3.07
N LEU A 174 -2.77 3.57 -3.50
CA LEU A 174 -1.83 3.79 -4.60
C LEU A 174 -0.43 3.26 -4.27
N SER A 175 0.04 3.48 -3.04
CA SER A 175 1.32 2.98 -2.54
C SER A 175 1.37 1.45 -2.43
N MET A 176 0.26 0.81 -2.06
CA MET A 176 0.16 -0.66 -2.03
C MET A 176 0.23 -1.29 -3.42
N LEU A 177 -0.20 -0.57 -4.46
CA LEU A 177 -0.28 -1.08 -5.84
C LEU A 177 1.02 -0.91 -6.61
N SER A 178 1.84 0.08 -6.26
CA SER A 178 3.17 0.25 -6.82
C SER A 178 4.12 0.91 -5.82
N GLU A 179 5.30 0.34 -5.67
CA GLU A 179 6.39 0.86 -4.83
C GLU A 179 7.18 1.97 -5.52
N ASP A 180 7.01 2.14 -6.85
CA ASP A 180 7.71 3.14 -7.66
C ASP A 180 6.96 4.49 -7.70
N ARG A 181 5.89 4.63 -6.93
CA ARG A 181 5.13 5.87 -6.73
C ARG A 181 5.65 6.61 -5.50
N ASP A 182 6.13 7.83 -5.70
CA ASP A 182 6.38 8.77 -4.61
C ASP A 182 5.11 9.58 -4.36
N ILE A 183 4.48 9.37 -3.19
CA ILE A 183 3.15 9.91 -2.91
C ILE A 183 3.21 10.91 -1.77
N LEU A 184 2.67 12.10 -2.01
CA LEU A 184 2.47 13.14 -1.01
C LEU A 184 0.97 13.39 -0.82
N GLY A 185 0.45 13.09 0.36
CA GLY A 185 -0.89 13.49 0.79
C GLY A 185 -0.84 14.79 1.57
N ILE A 186 -1.69 15.76 1.21
CA ILE A 186 -1.82 17.06 1.89
C ILE A 186 -3.26 17.22 2.38
N ASP A 187 -3.44 17.61 3.63
CA ASP A 187 -4.75 17.98 4.16
C ASP A 187 -4.60 19.11 5.19
N TYR A 188 -5.61 19.96 5.29
CA TYR A 188 -5.63 21.07 6.25
C TYR A 188 -6.01 20.63 7.67
N ASP A 189 -6.52 19.42 7.83
CA ASP A 189 -6.91 18.84 9.12
C ASP A 189 -5.73 18.08 9.73
N GLU A 190 -5.13 18.69 10.75
CA GLU A 190 -3.94 18.15 11.43
C GLU A 190 -4.22 16.79 12.08
N ASP A 191 -5.41 16.60 12.66
CA ASP A 191 -5.78 15.33 13.31
C ASP A 191 -5.86 14.18 12.30
N LYS A 192 -6.41 14.46 11.10
CA LYS A 192 -6.44 13.47 10.00
C LYS A 192 -5.05 13.11 9.53
N ILE A 193 -4.18 14.10 9.36
CA ILE A 193 -2.78 13.91 8.95
C ILE A 193 -2.01 13.13 10.02
N ALA A 194 -2.18 13.46 11.30
CA ALA A 194 -1.55 12.71 12.38
C ALA A 194 -1.96 11.23 12.35
N LEU A 195 -3.24 10.94 12.10
CA LEU A 195 -3.70 9.56 11.94
C LEU A 195 -3.16 8.89 10.67
N ALA A 196 -3.11 9.61 9.54
CA ALA A 196 -2.55 9.10 8.29
C ALA A 196 -1.07 8.73 8.42
N GLN A 197 -0.25 9.58 9.07
CA GLN A 197 1.18 9.34 9.28
C GLN A 197 1.48 8.07 10.10
N HIS A 198 0.55 7.61 10.93
CA HIS A 198 0.73 6.46 11.80
C HIS A 198 0.14 5.15 11.26
N GLY A 199 -0.14 5.08 9.95
CA GLY A 199 -0.54 3.83 9.31
C GLY A 199 0.59 2.79 9.30
N TRP A 200 0.26 1.51 9.48
CA TRP A 200 1.27 0.45 9.49
C TRP A 200 1.76 0.07 8.09
N LEU A 201 1.03 0.47 7.03
CA LEU A 201 1.42 0.31 5.61
C LEU A 201 2.34 1.44 5.11
N ARG A 202 2.70 2.40 5.98
CA ARG A 202 3.62 3.47 5.61
C ARG A 202 4.96 2.93 5.11
N ASN A 203 5.57 3.63 4.18
CA ASN A 203 6.91 3.36 3.65
C ASN A 203 7.62 4.69 3.34
N GLU A 204 8.84 4.63 2.86
CA GLU A 204 9.68 5.80 2.56
C GLU A 204 9.17 6.66 1.38
N HIS A 205 8.35 6.06 0.49
CA HIS A 205 7.76 6.71 -0.69
C HIS A 205 6.38 7.31 -0.40
N LEU A 206 5.86 7.21 0.82
CA LEU A 206 4.54 7.74 1.20
C LEU A 206 4.67 8.74 2.33
N GLN A 207 4.35 9.99 2.04
CA GLN A 207 4.42 11.10 2.99
C GLN A 207 3.05 11.77 3.14
N PHE A 208 2.79 12.27 4.35
CA PHE A 208 1.62 13.09 4.65
C PHE A 208 2.07 14.42 5.28
N ARG A 209 1.45 15.52 4.86
CA ARG A 209 1.77 16.85 5.35
C ARG A 209 0.48 17.62 5.68
N HIS A 210 0.48 18.24 6.85
CA HIS A 210 -0.54 19.20 7.22
C HIS A 210 -0.29 20.51 6.48
N GLY A 211 -1.34 21.11 5.90
CA GLY A 211 -1.25 22.40 5.27
C GLY A 211 -2.48 22.79 4.46
N ASN A 212 -2.67 24.10 4.34
CA ASN A 212 -3.69 24.67 3.45
C ASN A 212 -3.18 24.59 1.99
N ALA A 213 -3.91 23.91 1.13
CA ALA A 213 -3.52 23.68 -0.26
C ALA A 213 -3.28 24.96 -1.06
N LEU A 214 -3.97 26.05 -0.72
CA LEU A 214 -3.76 27.36 -1.37
C LEU A 214 -2.40 27.97 -1.04
N GLU A 215 -1.89 27.71 0.15
CA GLU A 215 -0.64 28.32 0.67
C GLU A 215 0.53 27.35 0.60
N TYR A 216 0.27 26.04 0.76
CA TYR A 216 1.31 25.00 0.80
C TYR A 216 2.17 25.02 -0.47
N PRO A 217 3.51 24.97 -0.38
CA PRO A 217 4.38 24.93 -1.55
C PRO A 217 4.28 23.55 -2.23
N LEU A 218 3.44 23.46 -3.28
CA LEU A 218 3.25 22.21 -4.02
C LEU A 218 4.55 21.78 -4.72
N PRO A 219 4.96 20.51 -4.64
CA PRO A 219 6.07 19.99 -5.41
C PRO A 219 5.69 19.86 -6.89
N GLU A 220 6.70 19.75 -7.75
CA GLU A 220 6.47 19.29 -9.12
C GLU A 220 5.97 17.86 -9.11
N SER A 221 4.86 17.59 -9.80
CA SER A 221 4.18 16.30 -9.77
C SER A 221 3.80 15.81 -11.16
N ASP A 222 3.84 14.51 -11.35
CA ASP A 222 3.30 13.85 -12.55
C ASP A 222 1.77 13.77 -12.49
N VAL A 223 1.23 13.69 -11.27
CA VAL A 223 -0.22 13.65 -11.05
C VAL A 223 -0.61 14.47 -9.83
N PHE A 224 -1.58 15.37 -10.00
CA PHE A 224 -2.34 15.95 -8.91
C PHE A 224 -3.71 15.28 -8.82
N ILE A 225 -4.14 14.94 -7.61
CA ILE A 225 -5.45 14.37 -7.32
C ILE A 225 -6.21 15.34 -6.42
N LEU A 226 -7.43 15.68 -6.83
CA LEU A 226 -8.39 16.47 -6.05
C LEU A 226 -9.68 15.63 -5.96
N ASN A 227 -9.82 14.89 -4.85
CA ASN A 227 -10.88 13.91 -4.69
C ASN A 227 -11.84 14.29 -3.56
N ASP A 228 -13.08 14.66 -3.90
CA ASP A 228 -14.12 15.07 -2.96
C ASP A 228 -13.71 16.24 -2.05
N MET A 229 -13.04 17.27 -2.60
CA MET A 229 -12.53 18.37 -1.79
C MET A 229 -12.85 19.78 -2.35
N LEU A 230 -13.04 19.93 -3.65
CA LEU A 230 -13.25 21.25 -4.26
C LEU A 230 -14.54 21.92 -3.78
N HIS A 231 -15.59 21.15 -3.54
CA HIS A 231 -16.89 21.68 -3.08
C HIS A 231 -16.83 22.35 -1.68
N TYR A 232 -15.72 22.21 -0.94
CA TYR A 232 -15.48 22.96 0.31
C TYR A 232 -14.84 24.34 0.09
N MET A 233 -14.53 24.71 -1.16
CA MET A 233 -13.87 25.95 -1.53
C MET A 233 -14.76 26.82 -2.42
N SER A 234 -14.64 28.17 -2.28
CA SER A 234 -15.25 29.09 -3.23
C SER A 234 -14.71 28.87 -4.65
N TYR A 235 -15.47 29.20 -5.68
CA TYR A 235 -15.03 29.05 -7.08
C TYR A 235 -13.72 29.80 -7.38
N GLU A 236 -13.48 30.92 -6.72
CA GLU A 236 -12.22 31.68 -6.82
C GLU A 236 -11.04 30.86 -6.26
N HIS A 237 -11.21 30.25 -5.09
CA HIS A 237 -10.19 29.38 -4.49
C HIS A 237 -9.99 28.10 -5.30
N GLN A 238 -11.05 27.49 -5.84
CA GLN A 238 -10.93 26.35 -6.75
C GLN A 238 -10.07 26.70 -7.96
N ARG A 239 -10.36 27.85 -8.61
CA ARG A 239 -9.57 28.35 -9.76
C ARG A 239 -8.10 28.55 -9.38
N THR A 240 -7.85 29.23 -8.27
CA THR A 240 -6.49 29.50 -7.77
C THR A 240 -5.72 28.20 -7.55
N LEU A 241 -6.35 27.20 -6.90
CA LEU A 241 -5.75 25.90 -6.66
C LEU A 241 -5.44 25.14 -7.95
N LEU A 242 -6.39 25.13 -8.89
CA LEU A 242 -6.19 24.45 -10.18
C LEU A 242 -5.07 25.07 -11.00
N LEU A 243 -4.96 26.41 -11.05
CA LEU A 243 -3.85 27.08 -11.70
C LEU A 243 -2.52 26.75 -11.01
N LYS A 244 -2.49 26.73 -9.69
CA LYS A 244 -1.30 26.36 -8.91
C LYS A 244 -0.87 24.91 -9.18
N CYS A 245 -1.80 23.97 -9.32
CA CYS A 245 -1.50 22.60 -9.72
C CYS A 245 -0.95 22.55 -11.16
N ALA A 246 -1.55 23.30 -12.08
CA ALA A 246 -1.11 23.35 -13.48
C ALA A 246 0.33 23.89 -13.61
N ASP A 247 0.69 24.92 -12.85
CA ASP A 247 2.05 25.48 -12.82
C ASP A 247 3.11 24.48 -12.30
N ARG A 248 2.70 23.53 -11.49
CA ARG A 248 3.57 22.51 -10.88
C ARG A 248 3.47 21.15 -11.55
N LEU A 249 2.68 21.05 -12.61
CA LEU A 249 2.53 19.84 -13.35
C LEU A 249 3.73 19.59 -14.27
N ARG A 250 4.33 18.41 -14.17
CA ARG A 250 5.41 18.02 -15.08
C ARG A 250 4.91 17.84 -16.51
N SER A 251 5.83 17.88 -17.47
CA SER A 251 5.50 17.58 -18.87
C SER A 251 4.77 16.25 -19.00
N GLN A 252 3.63 16.23 -19.69
CA GLN A 252 2.71 15.09 -19.83
C GLN A 252 2.03 14.64 -18.52
N GLY A 253 2.12 15.42 -17.46
CA GLY A 253 1.39 15.17 -16.22
C GLY A 253 -0.11 15.40 -16.37
N MET A 254 -0.87 15.03 -15.34
CA MET A 254 -2.32 15.16 -15.33
C MET A 254 -2.87 15.63 -14.00
N ILE A 255 -4.02 16.31 -14.05
CA ILE A 255 -4.82 16.63 -12.87
C ILE A 255 -6.07 15.77 -12.91
N ILE A 256 -6.31 14.98 -11.87
CA ILE A 256 -7.50 14.14 -11.74
C ILE A 256 -8.43 14.79 -10.73
N ILE A 257 -9.60 15.18 -11.19
CA ILE A 257 -10.64 15.77 -10.37
C ILE A 257 -11.81 14.79 -10.28
N ARG A 258 -12.23 14.50 -9.06
CA ARG A 258 -13.47 13.82 -8.77
C ARG A 258 -14.21 14.59 -7.70
N ASP A 259 -15.43 15.06 -8.00
CA ASP A 259 -16.25 15.81 -7.06
C ASP A 259 -17.74 15.57 -7.28
N GLY A 260 -18.58 16.05 -6.37
CA GLY A 260 -20.02 15.98 -6.48
C GLY A 260 -20.53 16.75 -7.70
N ASN A 261 -21.56 16.24 -8.38
CA ASN A 261 -22.24 16.94 -9.48
C ASN A 261 -23.63 17.40 -9.02
N SER A 262 -23.84 18.71 -8.96
CA SER A 262 -25.11 19.34 -8.55
C SER A 262 -26.29 18.97 -9.43
N ALA A 263 -26.08 18.59 -10.69
CA ALA A 263 -27.15 18.27 -11.64
C ALA A 263 -27.84 16.92 -11.36
N ASN A 264 -27.35 16.09 -10.45
CA ASN A 264 -27.86 14.73 -10.23
C ASN A 264 -28.59 14.61 -8.87
N THR A 265 -29.84 15.09 -8.82
CA THR A 265 -30.65 15.24 -7.60
C THR A 265 -30.91 13.96 -6.80
N SER A 266 -30.95 12.78 -7.41
CA SER A 266 -31.23 11.51 -6.68
C SER A 266 -30.00 10.96 -5.94
N LYS A 267 -28.80 11.13 -6.46
CA LYS A 267 -27.54 10.77 -5.76
C LYS A 267 -27.13 11.83 -4.73
N HIS A 268 -27.51 13.10 -4.93
CA HIS A 268 -27.27 14.18 -4.00
C HIS A 268 -27.87 13.95 -2.60
N ARG A 269 -29.03 13.30 -2.51
CA ARG A 269 -29.64 13.01 -1.20
C ARG A 269 -28.78 12.06 -0.36
N LEU A 270 -28.16 11.07 -1.00
CA LEU A 270 -27.29 10.10 -0.31
C LEU A 270 -25.92 10.71 0.05
N THR A 271 -25.34 11.49 -0.87
CA THR A 271 -24.09 12.21 -0.65
C THR A 271 -24.26 13.29 0.44
N ARG A 272 -25.31 14.09 0.37
CA ARG A 272 -25.66 15.07 1.44
C ARG A 272 -25.91 14.38 2.79
N PHE A 273 -26.55 13.21 2.80
CA PHE A 273 -26.78 12.47 4.04
C PHE A 273 -25.46 11.93 4.63
N THR A 274 -24.58 11.38 3.81
CA THR A 274 -23.27 10.91 4.26
C THR A 274 -22.34 12.06 4.67
N GLU A 275 -22.40 13.20 3.99
CA GLU A 275 -21.68 14.42 4.36
C GLU A 275 -22.26 15.06 5.62
N LEU A 276 -23.58 15.12 5.77
CA LEU A 276 -24.24 15.61 6.98
C LEU A 276 -23.93 14.72 8.19
N LEU A 277 -23.86 13.40 7.98
CA LEU A 277 -23.41 12.46 9.01
C LEU A 277 -21.94 12.69 9.37
N SER A 278 -21.07 12.88 8.38
CA SER A 278 -19.63 13.07 8.59
C SER A 278 -19.30 14.43 9.21
N THR A 279 -20.03 15.48 8.85
CA THR A 279 -19.78 16.84 9.34
C THR A 279 -20.49 17.13 10.67
N ARG A 280 -21.77 16.77 10.82
CA ARG A 280 -22.56 17.13 12.03
C ARG A 280 -22.52 16.10 13.16
N ILE A 281 -22.48 14.80 12.85
CA ILE A 281 -22.51 13.77 13.89
C ILE A 281 -21.10 13.38 14.33
N PHE A 282 -20.15 13.30 13.39
CA PHE A 282 -18.81 12.84 13.68
C PHE A 282 -17.74 13.94 13.69
N ASN A 283 -18.14 15.17 13.36
CA ASN A 283 -17.22 16.34 13.31
C ASN A 283 -15.95 16.07 12.47
N PHE A 284 -16.07 15.24 11.43
CA PHE A 284 -14.94 14.81 10.59
C PHE A 284 -14.45 15.88 9.62
N ASN A 285 -15.29 16.87 9.28
CA ASN A 285 -14.89 17.97 8.40
C ASN A 285 -15.12 19.29 9.12
N ARG A 286 -14.06 19.99 9.43
CA ARG A 286 -14.08 21.34 10.05
C ARG A 286 -14.33 22.38 8.96
N THR A 287 -15.49 22.35 8.31
CA THR A 287 -15.87 23.38 7.35
C THR A 287 -16.81 24.39 8.01
N ALA A 288 -16.41 25.64 8.03
CA ALA A 288 -17.20 26.77 8.52
C ALA A 288 -17.95 27.51 7.37
N GLY A 289 -18.16 26.89 6.19
CA GLY A 289 -18.64 27.59 5.01
C GLY A 289 -19.73 26.89 4.22
N GLU A 290 -20.26 27.60 3.22
CA GLU A 290 -21.20 27.07 2.23
C GLU A 290 -20.51 26.01 1.33
N LEU A 291 -21.29 25.02 0.88
CA LEU A 291 -20.82 24.02 -0.09
C LEU A 291 -21.00 24.56 -1.51
N TYR A 292 -19.97 24.47 -2.32
CA TYR A 292 -19.94 24.91 -3.72
C TYR A 292 -19.88 23.67 -4.63
N PHE A 293 -20.90 23.47 -5.48
CA PHE A 293 -20.99 22.33 -6.40
C PHE A 293 -21.05 22.79 -7.85
#